data_5b39a04c27eb86c09a7fe7ec18dc04f3
#
_entry.id   5b39a04c27eb86c09a7fe7ec18dc04f3
#
_cell.length_a   1.000
_cell.length_b   1.000
_cell.length_c   1.000
_cell.angle_alpha   90.00
_cell.angle_beta   90.00
_cell.angle_gamma   90.00
#
_symmetry.space_group_name_H-M   'P 1'
#
loop_
_entity.id
_entity.type
_entity.pdbx_description
1 polymer ?
#
loop_
_entity_poly.entity_id
_entity_poly.type
_entity_poly.pdbx_seq_one_letter_code
_entity_poly.pdbx_strand_id
1 'polypeptide(L)'
;MIRLISLLLLSGLFSSYGYASCYGKGAEFAPPIFVDLSDKLSANTPVWEAQYNTQYTGTFNCSKSKSNFSYTIKLSPKDSQAAIFGFNNGQQWVRAEITNKISDRTLRGRGEHSASELNSPMTIRYSLVQKPKDGRVVLGDTLMLDDVLLVSDVTGIGILELPFWLLEQVGKLLTWLLTGNWPYDDRDMYGQPMNIKYAPKTTTCRFDNAGLTVRLPKMGVAQVLNNSQPGYTPFSLTISCQNMQQEGIADRAVEMFLSSNNLLASDASVLTNANAGGAQGVGLRLVKRDMPSLPVVLSPSNVDRGGATSLFHVAAGGSLNSHFIIGMGAYYYPYQRDGVTQGEINTSATLNIIYP
;
A
#
# COMPACT_ATOMS: atom_id res chain seq x y z
N MET A 1 32.22 5.04 59.92
CA MET A 1 31.54 3.74 59.63
C MET A 1 30.08 3.71 60.09
N ILE A 2 29.70 4.21 61.25
CA ILE A 2 28.32 4.16 61.80
C ILE A 2 27.29 4.94 60.93
N ARG A 3 27.67 6.06 60.32
CA ARG A 3 26.77 6.86 59.46
C ARG A 3 26.44 6.21 58.11
N LEU A 4 27.32 5.36 57.56
CA LEU A 4 27.08 4.61 56.33
C LEU A 4 26.11 3.41 56.56
N ILE A 5 26.19 2.79 57.72
CA ILE A 5 25.31 1.68 58.11
C ILE A 5 23.89 2.18 58.39
N SER A 6 23.73 3.38 58.96
CA SER A 6 22.41 3.99 59.13
C SER A 6 21.73 4.35 57.80
N LEU A 7 22.48 4.78 56.79
CA LEU A 7 21.93 5.05 55.47
C LEU A 7 21.48 3.75 54.72
N LEU A 8 22.25 2.66 54.89
CA LEU A 8 21.90 1.36 54.32
C LEU A 8 20.69 0.71 55.00
N LEU A 9 20.52 0.92 56.31
CA LEU A 9 19.34 0.46 57.05
C LEU A 9 18.08 1.28 56.76
N LEU A 10 18.20 2.59 56.46
CA LEU A 10 17.07 3.41 56.02
C LEU A 10 16.62 3.06 54.59
N SER A 11 17.53 2.67 53.69
CA SER A 11 17.16 2.24 52.34
C SER A 11 16.45 0.88 52.28
N GLY A 12 16.70 0.01 53.29
CA GLY A 12 16.01 -1.29 53.41
C GLY A 12 14.58 -1.23 53.92
N LEU A 13 14.15 -0.09 54.51
CA LEU A 13 12.79 0.06 55.05
C LEU A 13 11.78 0.63 54.03
N PHE A 14 12.21 1.03 52.85
CA PHE A 14 11.32 1.61 51.82
C PHE A 14 11.00 0.65 50.66
N SER A 15 11.46 -0.60 50.72
CA SER A 15 11.01 -1.61 49.74
C SER A 15 9.67 -2.24 50.14
N SER A 16 8.64 -1.42 50.34
CA SER A 16 7.27 -1.89 50.25
C SER A 16 6.97 -2.16 48.76
N TYR A 17 7.33 -3.35 48.30
CA TYR A 17 6.86 -3.84 47.02
C TYR A 17 5.34 -3.77 47.08
N GLY A 18 4.77 -2.78 46.38
CA GLY A 18 3.32 -2.66 46.20
C GLY A 18 2.85 -3.84 45.37
N TYR A 19 2.44 -4.90 46.04
CA TYR A 19 1.85 -6.07 45.35
C TYR A 19 0.60 -5.64 44.59
N ALA A 20 0.45 -6.15 43.36
CA ALA A 20 -0.81 -6.05 42.60
C ALA A 20 -1.95 -6.48 43.53
N SER A 21 -3.09 -5.78 43.46
CA SER A 21 -4.24 -6.12 44.30
C SER A 21 -5.17 -7.09 43.63
N CYS A 22 -5.10 -7.18 42.34
CA CYS A 22 -5.89 -8.11 41.53
C CYS A 22 -4.97 -9.14 40.90
N TYR A 23 -5.35 -10.38 41.00
CA TYR A 23 -4.57 -11.50 40.47
C TYR A 23 -5.16 -11.96 39.17
N GLY A 24 -4.45 -11.77 38.06
CA GLY A 24 -4.58 -12.52 36.83
C GLY A 24 -3.58 -13.69 36.83
N LYS A 25 -3.69 -14.58 35.87
CA LYS A 25 -2.71 -15.69 35.69
C LYS A 25 -1.49 -15.24 34.82
N GLY A 26 -1.12 -13.98 34.87
CA GLY A 26 -0.29 -13.31 33.89
C GLY A 26 -1.16 -12.59 32.85
N ALA A 27 -0.55 -11.91 31.87
CA ALA A 27 -1.33 -11.21 30.85
C ALA A 27 -2.20 -12.21 30.04
N GLU A 28 -3.51 -12.10 30.13
CA GLU A 28 -4.46 -12.85 29.32
C GLU A 28 -4.77 -12.04 28.04
N PHE A 29 -4.78 -12.72 26.89
CA PHE A 29 -5.03 -12.07 25.62
C PHE A 29 -6.47 -12.24 25.17
N ALA A 30 -7.09 -11.12 24.80
CA ALA A 30 -8.39 -11.13 24.15
C ALA A 30 -8.30 -11.75 22.75
N PRO A 31 -9.43 -12.15 22.14
CA PRO A 31 -9.46 -12.47 20.72
C PRO A 31 -8.89 -11.31 19.89
N PRO A 32 -8.08 -11.57 18.85
CA PRO A 32 -7.49 -10.51 18.04
C PRO A 32 -8.56 -9.75 17.24
N ILE A 33 -8.42 -8.43 17.18
CA ILE A 33 -9.21 -7.59 16.27
C ILE A 33 -8.61 -7.71 14.87
N PHE A 34 -9.43 -8.08 13.88
CA PHE A 34 -9.00 -8.15 12.47
C PHE A 34 -9.36 -6.88 11.72
N VAL A 35 -8.37 -6.31 11.03
CA VAL A 35 -8.51 -5.11 10.22
C VAL A 35 -7.94 -5.35 8.84
N ASP A 36 -8.73 -5.21 7.79
CA ASP A 36 -8.26 -5.22 6.41
C ASP A 36 -8.28 -3.79 5.84
N LEU A 37 -7.08 -3.26 5.57
CA LEU A 37 -6.86 -1.91 5.05
C LEU A 37 -6.80 -1.88 3.51
N SER A 38 -6.84 -3.04 2.84
CA SER A 38 -6.57 -3.17 1.40
C SER A 38 -7.48 -2.32 0.53
N ASP A 39 -8.76 -2.18 0.93
CA ASP A 39 -9.76 -1.35 0.25
C ASP A 39 -10.05 -0.02 1.01
N LYS A 40 -9.33 0.27 2.10
CA LYS A 40 -9.53 1.45 2.96
C LYS A 40 -8.48 2.52 2.74
N LEU A 41 -7.24 2.11 2.46
CA LEU A 41 -6.11 3.01 2.24
C LEU A 41 -5.63 2.95 0.80
N SER A 42 -5.41 4.12 0.23
CA SER A 42 -4.88 4.30 -1.12
C SER A 42 -4.19 5.65 -1.24
N ALA A 43 -3.48 5.91 -2.35
CA ALA A 43 -2.89 7.22 -2.63
C ALA A 43 -3.93 8.36 -2.56
N ASN A 44 -5.19 8.09 -2.95
CA ASN A 44 -6.29 9.06 -2.92
C ASN A 44 -7.04 9.12 -1.59
N THR A 45 -6.95 8.06 -0.79
CA THR A 45 -7.51 7.98 0.56
C THR A 45 -6.40 7.58 1.52
N PRO A 46 -5.42 8.48 1.76
CA PRO A 46 -4.21 8.11 2.51
C PRO A 46 -4.45 7.96 4.01
N VAL A 47 -5.63 8.30 4.50
CA VAL A 47 -6.00 8.23 5.92
C VAL A 47 -7.37 7.58 6.06
N TRP A 48 -7.47 6.63 7.00
CA TRP A 48 -8.72 6.02 7.42
C TRP A 48 -8.74 5.87 8.93
N GLU A 49 -9.91 6.03 9.56
CA GLU A 49 -10.08 5.94 11.00
C GLU A 49 -11.27 5.02 11.33
N ALA A 50 -11.12 4.19 12.36
CA ALA A 50 -12.17 3.32 12.82
C ALA A 50 -12.17 3.16 14.34
N GLN A 51 -13.37 2.87 14.88
CA GLN A 51 -13.57 2.62 16.30
C GLN A 51 -13.67 1.13 16.58
N TYR A 52 -13.00 0.70 17.64
CA TYR A 52 -12.98 -0.66 18.16
C TYR A 52 -13.20 -0.63 19.66
N ASN A 53 -13.68 -1.74 20.22
CA ASN A 53 -13.66 -1.97 21.66
C ASN A 53 -12.71 -3.12 21.96
N THR A 54 -11.99 -3.04 23.08
CA THR A 54 -11.29 -4.22 23.60
C THR A 54 -12.28 -5.32 23.94
N GLN A 55 -11.84 -6.57 23.88
CA GLN A 55 -12.69 -7.75 24.02
C GLN A 55 -12.20 -8.65 25.15
N TYR A 56 -11.83 -8.05 26.30
CA TYR A 56 -11.42 -8.81 27.47
C TYR A 56 -12.56 -9.67 27.98
N THR A 57 -12.28 -10.95 28.24
CA THR A 57 -13.24 -11.96 28.70
C THR A 57 -12.69 -12.72 29.91
N GLY A 58 -13.56 -13.42 30.62
CA GLY A 58 -13.20 -14.14 31.83
C GLY A 58 -13.41 -13.32 33.11
N THR A 59 -12.82 -13.78 34.21
CA THR A 59 -12.93 -13.16 35.53
C THR A 59 -11.57 -13.07 36.20
N PHE A 60 -11.44 -12.11 37.13
CA PHE A 60 -10.26 -11.94 37.96
C PHE A 60 -10.67 -11.57 39.40
N ASN A 61 -9.80 -11.83 40.37
CA ASN A 61 -10.08 -11.58 41.77
C ASN A 61 -9.25 -10.43 42.32
N CYS A 62 -9.90 -9.49 43.04
CA CYS A 62 -9.25 -8.36 43.71
C CYS A 62 -9.29 -8.52 45.23
N SER A 63 -8.16 -8.35 45.90
CA SER A 63 -8.01 -8.44 47.35
C SER A 63 -8.36 -7.14 48.09
N LYS A 64 -8.35 -5.99 47.40
CA LYS A 64 -8.64 -4.68 47.94
C LYS A 64 -10.06 -4.21 47.56
N SER A 65 -10.65 -3.36 48.43
CA SER A 65 -11.97 -2.78 48.19
C SER A 65 -11.99 -1.71 47.10
N LYS A 66 -10.82 -1.24 46.66
CA LYS A 66 -10.62 -0.30 45.57
C LYS A 66 -9.38 -0.72 44.79
N SER A 67 -9.52 -0.97 43.49
CA SER A 67 -8.42 -1.34 42.60
C SER A 67 -8.38 -0.39 41.43
N ASN A 68 -7.18 0.05 41.06
CA ASN A 68 -6.92 1.02 40.00
C ASN A 68 -6.18 0.35 38.84
N PHE A 69 -6.64 0.60 37.62
CA PHE A 69 -6.08 0.05 36.41
C PHE A 69 -5.67 1.15 35.45
N SER A 70 -4.49 1.01 34.89
CA SER A 70 -3.97 1.90 33.86
C SER A 70 -3.86 1.18 32.52
N TYR A 71 -3.92 1.96 31.44
CA TYR A 71 -3.85 1.45 30.08
C TYR A 71 -2.56 1.93 29.42
N THR A 72 -1.73 0.97 28.99
CA THR A 72 -0.54 1.25 28.19
C THR A 72 -0.91 1.13 26.72
N ILE A 73 -0.82 2.25 25.99
CA ILE A 73 -1.09 2.35 24.56
C ILE A 73 0.22 2.09 23.81
N LYS A 74 0.31 0.99 23.05
CA LYS A 74 1.49 0.66 22.24
C LYS A 74 1.50 1.34 20.88
N LEU A 75 0.32 1.63 20.32
CA LEU A 75 0.17 2.44 19.10
C LEU A 75 0.04 3.93 19.49
N SER A 76 1.09 4.51 20.05
CA SER A 76 1.05 5.88 20.57
C SER A 76 1.48 6.90 19.51
N PRO A 77 0.75 8.04 19.35
CA PRO A 77 1.15 9.12 18.45
C PRO A 77 2.43 9.84 18.88
N LYS A 78 2.85 9.72 20.15
CA LYS A 78 4.06 10.37 20.70
C LYS A 78 5.35 9.68 20.23
N ASP A 79 5.30 8.38 19.94
CA ASP A 79 6.45 7.60 19.47
C ASP A 79 6.29 7.28 17.99
N SER A 80 6.61 8.28 17.16
CA SER A 80 6.27 8.30 15.72
C SER A 80 6.79 7.12 14.91
N GLN A 81 7.78 6.37 15.39
CA GLN A 81 8.37 5.25 14.65
C GLN A 81 7.81 3.89 15.06
N ALA A 82 7.38 3.73 16.33
CA ALA A 82 6.86 2.48 16.86
C ALA A 82 5.57 1.97 16.21
N ALA A 83 4.82 2.89 15.64
CA ALA A 83 3.52 2.65 15.04
C ALA A 83 3.56 2.66 13.50
N ILE A 84 4.74 2.55 12.88
CA ILE A 84 4.92 2.53 11.43
C ILE A 84 5.41 1.16 10.96
N PHE A 85 4.66 0.57 10.06
CA PHE A 85 4.89 -0.79 9.57
C PHE A 85 4.99 -0.79 8.04
N GLY A 86 6.04 -1.45 7.52
CA GLY A 86 6.28 -1.61 6.08
C GLY A 86 5.75 -2.96 5.61
N PHE A 87 4.56 -2.99 5.03
CA PHE A 87 3.93 -4.18 4.46
C PHE A 87 4.58 -4.58 3.12
N ASN A 88 4.37 -5.83 2.73
CA ASN A 88 4.86 -6.38 1.46
C ASN A 88 6.36 -6.14 1.27
N ASN A 89 7.16 -6.57 2.25
CA ASN A 89 8.62 -6.36 2.29
C ASN A 89 9.03 -4.87 2.30
N GLY A 90 8.22 -4.01 2.91
CA GLY A 90 8.50 -2.58 3.01
C GLY A 90 8.18 -1.77 1.75
N GLN A 91 7.35 -2.30 0.86
CA GLN A 91 6.89 -1.56 -0.32
C GLN A 91 5.86 -0.50 0.03
N GLN A 92 5.01 -0.75 1.02
CA GLN A 92 4.00 0.19 1.50
C GLN A 92 4.14 0.41 3.01
N TRP A 93 4.08 1.67 3.43
CA TRP A 93 4.26 2.04 4.82
C TRP A 93 2.97 2.61 5.40
N VAL A 94 2.51 2.00 6.47
CA VAL A 94 1.29 2.40 7.19
C VAL A 94 1.65 2.75 8.61
N ARG A 95 1.19 3.93 9.07
CA ARG A 95 1.15 4.30 10.48
C ARG A 95 -0.21 3.91 11.05
N ALA A 96 -0.22 3.24 12.20
CA ALA A 96 -1.41 2.95 12.98
C ALA A 96 -1.29 3.61 14.36
N GLU A 97 -2.23 4.46 14.76
CA GLU A 97 -2.16 5.19 16.03
C GLU A 97 -3.53 5.26 16.71
N ILE A 98 -3.56 5.07 18.04
CA ILE A 98 -4.76 5.28 18.86
C ILE A 98 -4.87 6.78 19.12
N THR A 99 -5.96 7.40 18.64
CA THR A 99 -6.13 8.87 18.66
C THR A 99 -6.97 9.37 19.82
N ASN A 100 -7.85 8.52 20.38
CA ASN A 100 -8.65 8.92 21.52
C ASN A 100 -7.90 8.71 22.85
N LYS A 101 -8.24 9.52 23.85
CA LYS A 101 -7.76 9.33 25.20
C LYS A 101 -8.43 8.11 25.83
N ILE A 102 -7.61 7.18 26.32
CA ILE A 102 -8.08 6.06 27.13
C ILE A 102 -7.85 6.43 28.60
N SER A 103 -8.90 6.39 29.39
CA SER A 103 -8.83 6.81 30.79
C SER A 103 -8.65 5.60 31.70
N ASP A 104 -7.83 5.77 32.73
CA ASP A 104 -7.67 4.78 33.80
C ASP A 104 -9.00 4.41 34.43
N ARG A 105 -9.11 3.17 34.90
CA ARG A 105 -10.31 2.65 35.55
C ARG A 105 -10.09 2.38 37.03
N THR A 106 -11.14 2.60 37.80
CA THR A 106 -11.19 2.23 39.21
C THR A 106 -12.38 1.29 39.42
N LEU A 107 -12.09 0.09 39.88
CA LEU A 107 -13.13 -0.85 40.31
C LEU A 107 -13.27 -0.84 41.84
N ARG A 108 -14.51 -1.02 42.31
CA ARG A 108 -14.84 -1.09 43.73
C ARG A 108 -15.40 -2.47 44.06
N GLY A 109 -15.06 -2.98 45.23
CA GLY A 109 -15.40 -4.30 45.70
C GLY A 109 -14.18 -5.23 45.80
N ARG A 110 -14.25 -6.15 46.77
CA ARG A 110 -13.34 -7.28 46.90
C ARG A 110 -13.95 -8.49 46.21
N GLY A 111 -13.12 -9.42 45.75
CA GLY A 111 -13.60 -10.66 45.16
C GLY A 111 -13.54 -10.65 43.65
N GLU A 112 -14.46 -11.41 43.06
CA GLU A 112 -14.47 -11.65 41.61
C GLU A 112 -15.07 -10.47 40.84
N HIS A 113 -14.39 -10.09 39.75
CA HIS A 113 -14.80 -9.08 38.78
C HIS A 113 -14.79 -9.68 37.38
N SER A 114 -15.67 -9.18 36.49
CA SER A 114 -15.64 -9.54 35.09
C SER A 114 -14.54 -8.74 34.35
N ALA A 115 -13.76 -9.41 33.53
CA ALA A 115 -12.76 -8.75 32.67
C ALA A 115 -13.39 -7.70 31.73
N SER A 116 -14.66 -7.90 31.34
CA SER A 116 -15.41 -6.94 30.52
C SER A 116 -15.58 -5.57 31.17
N GLU A 117 -15.45 -5.45 32.49
CA GLU A 117 -15.46 -4.17 33.20
C GLU A 117 -14.24 -3.29 32.84
N LEU A 118 -13.17 -3.90 32.32
CA LEU A 118 -11.96 -3.23 31.85
C LEU A 118 -11.98 -2.92 30.34
N ASN A 119 -13.04 -3.31 29.62
CA ASN A 119 -13.13 -3.01 28.19
C ASN A 119 -13.19 -1.49 27.95
N SER A 120 -12.47 -1.04 26.91
CA SER A 120 -12.34 0.37 26.58
C SER A 120 -12.46 0.59 25.06
N PRO A 121 -13.14 1.68 24.62
CA PRO A 121 -13.17 2.05 23.21
C PRO A 121 -11.82 2.60 22.77
N MET A 122 -11.41 2.21 21.58
CA MET A 122 -10.21 2.68 20.88
C MET A 122 -10.60 3.26 19.53
N THR A 123 -10.15 4.45 19.24
CA THR A 123 -10.22 5.02 17.88
C THR A 123 -8.84 4.92 17.27
N ILE A 124 -8.70 4.16 16.21
CA ILE A 124 -7.40 3.94 15.54
C ILE A 124 -7.44 4.62 14.19
N ARG A 125 -6.44 5.48 13.97
CA ARG A 125 -6.17 6.12 12.69
C ARG A 125 -5.05 5.37 11.98
N TYR A 126 -5.31 5.01 10.73
CA TYR A 126 -4.35 4.41 9.82
C TYR A 126 -3.99 5.44 8.75
N SER A 127 -2.70 5.60 8.45
CA SER A 127 -2.23 6.57 7.47
C SER A 127 -1.13 5.99 6.61
N LEU A 128 -1.21 6.19 5.29
CA LEU A 128 -0.08 5.93 4.40
C LEU A 128 1.00 6.97 4.67
N VAL A 129 2.23 6.51 4.83
CA VAL A 129 3.38 7.36 5.12
C VAL A 129 4.56 7.00 4.22
N GLN A 130 5.49 7.92 4.07
CA GLN A 130 6.76 7.61 3.40
C GLN A 130 7.59 6.64 4.24
N LYS A 131 8.49 5.91 3.59
CA LYS A 131 9.42 5.00 4.27
C LYS A 131 10.19 5.76 5.36
N PRO A 132 10.05 5.39 6.64
CA PRO A 132 10.81 5.98 7.72
C PRO A 132 12.24 5.46 7.71
N LYS A 133 13.13 6.14 8.48
CA LYS A 133 14.51 5.69 8.64
C LYS A 133 14.59 4.33 9.33
N ASP A 134 13.76 4.09 10.35
CA ASP A 134 13.82 2.93 11.25
C ASP A 134 12.42 2.28 11.44
N GLY A 135 11.68 2.02 10.37
CA GLY A 135 10.38 1.35 10.44
C GLY A 135 10.48 -0.17 10.48
N ARG A 136 9.53 -0.84 11.14
CA ARG A 136 9.44 -2.31 11.19
C ARG A 136 8.93 -2.85 9.85
N VAL A 137 9.72 -3.70 9.19
CA VAL A 137 9.33 -4.37 7.95
C VAL A 137 8.53 -5.64 8.25
N VAL A 138 7.41 -5.81 7.56
CA VAL A 138 6.54 -6.99 7.55
C VAL A 138 6.78 -7.74 6.24
N LEU A 139 7.16 -9.02 6.32
CA LEU A 139 7.51 -9.83 5.14
C LEU A 139 6.33 -10.09 4.20
N GLY A 140 5.10 -10.06 4.71
CA GLY A 140 3.89 -10.28 3.93
C GLY A 140 2.93 -9.10 3.98
N ASP A 141 1.69 -9.39 3.72
CA ASP A 141 0.57 -8.45 3.74
C ASP A 141 -0.13 -8.34 5.10
N THR A 142 0.25 -9.15 6.08
CA THR A 142 -0.41 -9.24 7.39
C THR A 142 0.57 -9.04 8.52
N LEU A 143 0.27 -8.08 9.39
CA LEU A 143 0.98 -7.78 10.63
C LEU A 143 0.16 -8.33 11.81
N MET A 144 0.81 -9.10 12.66
CA MET A 144 0.25 -9.55 13.95
C MET A 144 0.89 -8.74 15.07
N LEU A 145 0.07 -8.09 15.88
CA LEU A 145 0.45 -7.38 17.10
C LEU A 145 -0.14 -8.14 18.29
N ASP A 146 0.73 -8.57 19.20
CA ASP A 146 0.32 -9.36 20.37
C ASP A 146 -0.63 -8.57 21.27
N ASP A 147 -0.40 -7.27 21.40
CA ASP A 147 -1.33 -6.33 22.00
C ASP A 147 -1.11 -4.90 21.47
N VAL A 148 -2.18 -4.16 21.36
CA VAL A 148 -2.17 -2.72 21.00
C VAL A 148 -2.56 -1.87 22.19
N LEU A 149 -3.21 -2.48 23.18
CA LEU A 149 -3.62 -1.88 24.44
C LEU A 149 -3.47 -2.92 25.55
N LEU A 150 -2.69 -2.59 26.56
CA LEU A 150 -2.42 -3.43 27.71
C LEU A 150 -3.04 -2.80 28.97
N VAL A 151 -3.71 -3.61 29.79
CA VAL A 151 -4.25 -3.22 31.09
C VAL A 151 -3.36 -3.74 32.18
N SER A 152 -2.94 -2.85 33.08
CA SER A 152 -2.11 -3.20 34.24
C SER A 152 -2.75 -2.73 35.54
N ASP A 153 -2.65 -3.55 36.60
CA ASP A 153 -3.05 -3.18 37.97
C ASP A 153 -2.00 -2.25 38.59
N VAL A 154 -2.36 -0.99 38.74
CA VAL A 154 -1.51 0.04 39.36
C VAL A 154 -1.86 0.30 40.84
N THR A 155 -2.68 -0.56 41.45
CA THR A 155 -3.11 -0.44 42.83
C THR A 155 -1.90 -0.52 43.79
N GLY A 156 -1.78 0.45 44.68
CA GLY A 156 -0.71 0.49 45.68
C GLY A 156 0.59 1.14 45.18
N ILE A 157 0.64 1.59 43.95
CA ILE A 157 1.76 2.44 43.48
C ILE A 157 1.57 3.81 44.14
N GLY A 158 2.49 4.17 45.04
CA GLY A 158 2.50 5.46 45.71
C GLY A 158 2.93 6.61 44.81
N ILE A 159 2.66 7.85 45.20
CA ILE A 159 3.06 9.04 44.43
C ILE A 159 4.59 9.08 44.20
N LEU A 160 5.37 8.57 45.12
CA LEU A 160 6.84 8.52 45.00
C LEU A 160 7.33 7.39 44.09
N GLU A 161 6.55 6.32 43.91
CA GLU A 161 6.86 5.16 43.07
C GLU A 161 6.38 5.36 41.62
N LEU A 162 5.37 6.22 41.41
CA LEU A 162 4.77 6.47 40.11
C LEU A 162 5.79 6.88 39.01
N PRO A 163 6.76 7.77 39.27
CA PRO A 163 7.78 8.12 38.27
C PRO A 163 8.65 6.93 37.86
N PHE A 164 9.02 6.07 38.82
CA PHE A 164 9.84 4.86 38.54
C PHE A 164 9.05 3.85 37.73
N TRP A 165 7.79 3.63 38.07
CA TRP A 165 6.90 2.76 37.29
C TRP A 165 6.71 3.28 35.85
N LEU A 166 6.54 4.60 35.66
CA LEU A 166 6.46 5.20 34.32
C LEU A 166 7.75 4.99 33.51
N LEU A 167 8.93 5.15 34.15
CA LEU A 167 10.21 4.87 33.50
C LEU A 167 10.35 3.41 33.11
N GLU A 168 9.85 2.49 33.94
CA GLU A 168 9.80 1.07 33.63
C GLU A 168 8.91 0.79 32.40
N GLN A 169 7.72 1.41 32.32
CA GLN A 169 6.84 1.27 31.15
C GLN A 169 7.51 1.80 29.87
N VAL A 170 8.27 2.89 29.94
CA VAL A 170 9.08 3.40 28.81
C VAL A 170 10.16 2.39 28.43
N GLY A 171 10.85 1.78 29.41
CA GLY A 171 11.83 0.72 29.17
C GLY A 171 11.23 -0.51 28.48
N LYS A 172 10.05 -0.95 28.94
CA LYS A 172 9.28 -2.03 28.30
C LYS A 172 8.91 -1.68 26.86
N LEU A 173 8.46 -0.45 26.60
CA LEU A 173 8.12 0.01 25.25
C LEU A 173 9.35 -0.01 24.33
N LEU A 174 10.50 0.45 24.80
CA LEU A 174 11.77 0.41 24.05
C LEU A 174 12.19 -1.04 23.74
N THR A 175 12.06 -1.94 24.71
CA THR A 175 12.34 -3.37 24.51
C THR A 175 11.43 -3.97 23.46
N TRP A 176 10.15 -3.69 23.51
CA TRP A 176 9.19 -4.14 22.50
C TRP A 176 9.51 -3.60 21.09
N LEU A 177 9.91 -2.34 21.00
CA LEU A 177 10.33 -1.73 19.73
C LEU A 177 11.54 -2.43 19.11
N LEU A 178 12.52 -2.80 19.95
CA LEU A 178 13.77 -3.42 19.49
C LEU A 178 13.63 -4.91 19.21
N THR A 179 12.83 -5.64 20.03
CA THR A 179 12.75 -7.10 19.99
C THR A 179 11.45 -7.64 19.42
N GLY A 180 10.41 -6.81 19.34
CA GLY A 180 9.05 -7.23 19.01
C GLY A 180 8.31 -7.92 20.18
N ASN A 181 8.98 -8.18 21.31
CA ASN A 181 8.43 -8.87 22.47
C ASN A 181 8.25 -7.89 23.63
N TRP A 182 7.05 -7.87 24.20
CA TRP A 182 6.77 -7.09 25.42
C TRP A 182 7.21 -7.89 26.66
N PRO A 183 7.98 -7.29 27.58
CA PRO A 183 8.33 -7.96 28.84
C PRO A 183 7.18 -7.80 29.84
N TYR A 184 6.24 -8.76 29.83
CA TYR A 184 5.11 -8.78 30.78
C TYR A 184 5.58 -9.02 32.21
N ASP A 185 4.86 -8.41 33.15
CA ASP A 185 5.07 -8.62 34.59
C ASP A 185 3.75 -9.03 35.29
N ASP A 186 3.83 -9.26 36.61
CA ASP A 186 2.70 -9.72 37.44
C ASP A 186 1.56 -8.71 37.57
N ARG A 187 1.78 -7.47 37.16
CA ARG A 187 0.76 -6.41 37.14
C ARG A 187 0.01 -6.34 35.80
N ASP A 188 0.58 -6.88 34.76
CA ASP A 188 -0.03 -6.92 33.45
C ASP A 188 -1.15 -7.97 33.41
N MET A 189 -2.38 -7.54 33.12
CA MET A 189 -3.55 -8.39 33.26
C MET A 189 -4.16 -8.80 31.93
N TYR A 190 -4.45 -7.86 31.06
CA TYR A 190 -5.12 -8.14 29.79
C TYR A 190 -4.48 -7.37 28.64
N GLY A 191 -4.19 -8.06 27.55
CA GLY A 191 -3.73 -7.49 26.28
C GLY A 191 -4.79 -7.63 25.18
N GLN A 192 -4.91 -6.60 24.33
CA GLN A 192 -5.76 -6.66 23.13
C GLN A 192 -4.90 -6.89 21.89
N PRO A 193 -4.85 -8.10 21.33
CA PRO A 193 -4.18 -8.38 20.06
C PRO A 193 -4.90 -7.73 18.87
N MET A 194 -4.12 -7.46 17.81
CA MET A 194 -4.66 -6.94 16.55
C MET A 194 -3.91 -7.53 15.36
N ASN A 195 -4.65 -7.95 14.35
CA ASN A 195 -4.13 -8.40 13.06
C ASN A 195 -4.51 -7.37 12.00
N ILE A 196 -3.51 -6.75 11.39
CA ILE A 196 -3.69 -5.73 10.37
C ILE A 196 -3.23 -6.31 9.04
N LYS A 197 -4.13 -6.36 8.07
CA LYS A 197 -3.82 -6.75 6.70
C LYS A 197 -3.77 -5.53 5.80
N TYR A 198 -2.76 -5.46 4.93
CA TYR A 198 -2.67 -4.44 3.89
C TYR A 198 -2.07 -5.03 2.61
N ALA A 199 -2.95 -5.42 1.70
CA ALA A 199 -2.64 -5.90 0.35
C ALA A 199 -3.38 -5.02 -0.66
N PRO A 200 -2.91 -3.79 -0.93
CA PRO A 200 -3.61 -2.88 -1.82
C PRO A 200 -3.71 -3.50 -3.21
N LYS A 201 -4.92 -3.50 -3.76
CA LYS A 201 -5.14 -3.87 -5.14
C LYS A 201 -4.64 -2.73 -6.01
N THR A 202 -3.72 -3.04 -6.93
CA THR A 202 -3.20 -2.06 -7.87
C THR A 202 -3.85 -2.22 -9.22
N THR A 203 -4.33 -1.12 -9.80
CA THR A 203 -4.92 -1.10 -11.14
C THR A 203 -3.96 -1.73 -12.15
N THR A 204 -4.47 -2.70 -12.90
CA THR A 204 -3.72 -3.35 -13.98
C THR A 204 -4.59 -3.40 -15.23
N CYS A 205 -3.98 -3.11 -16.37
CA CYS A 205 -4.63 -3.19 -17.68
C CYS A 205 -3.94 -4.22 -18.55
N ARG A 206 -4.68 -4.84 -19.44
CA ARG A 206 -4.18 -5.78 -20.43
C ARG A 206 -4.76 -5.49 -21.81
N PHE A 207 -4.03 -5.88 -22.84
CA PHE A 207 -4.47 -5.88 -24.21
C PHE A 207 -5.18 -7.21 -24.51
N ASP A 208 -6.48 -7.18 -24.81
CA ASP A 208 -7.29 -8.39 -24.95
C ASP A 208 -7.11 -9.07 -26.30
N ASN A 209 -6.87 -8.32 -27.37
CA ASN A 209 -6.63 -8.85 -28.70
C ASN A 209 -5.14 -8.87 -29.07
N ALA A 210 -4.29 -9.38 -28.18
CA ALA A 210 -2.87 -9.59 -28.43
C ALA A 210 -2.66 -10.49 -29.66
N GLY A 211 -1.63 -10.17 -30.47
CA GLY A 211 -1.39 -10.85 -31.74
C GLY A 211 -2.31 -10.38 -32.89
N LEU A 212 -2.99 -9.25 -32.73
CA LEU A 212 -3.80 -8.63 -33.77
C LEU A 212 -3.01 -8.47 -35.06
N THR A 213 -3.52 -9.01 -36.16
CA THR A 213 -2.95 -8.82 -37.50
C THR A 213 -3.84 -7.89 -38.30
N VAL A 214 -3.28 -6.78 -38.77
CA VAL A 214 -3.97 -5.80 -39.63
C VAL A 214 -3.48 -5.98 -41.05
N ARG A 215 -4.38 -6.37 -41.97
CA ARG A 215 -4.06 -6.56 -43.36
C ARG A 215 -4.54 -5.38 -44.19
N LEU A 216 -3.60 -4.65 -44.80
CA LEU A 216 -3.90 -3.57 -45.71
C LEU A 216 -4.21 -4.10 -47.10
N PRO A 217 -5.04 -3.42 -47.92
CA PRO A 217 -5.37 -3.83 -49.29
C PRO A 217 -4.12 -3.76 -50.17
N LYS A 218 -4.03 -4.66 -51.14
CA LYS A 218 -2.99 -4.60 -52.17
C LYS A 218 -3.19 -3.38 -53.05
N MET A 219 -2.12 -2.62 -53.27
CA MET A 219 -2.15 -1.36 -54.04
C MET A 219 -0.98 -1.30 -55.01
N GLY A 220 -1.23 -0.67 -56.18
CA GLY A 220 -0.17 -0.38 -57.13
C GLY A 220 0.68 0.79 -56.64
N VAL A 221 1.96 0.87 -57.03
CA VAL A 221 2.89 1.94 -56.66
C VAL A 221 2.32 3.32 -56.93
N ALA A 222 1.72 3.54 -58.11
CA ALA A 222 1.10 4.83 -58.45
C ALA A 222 -0.03 5.22 -57.53
N GLN A 223 -0.81 4.26 -57.00
CA GLN A 223 -1.89 4.52 -56.04
C GLN A 223 -1.31 4.90 -54.67
N VAL A 224 -0.21 4.27 -54.25
CA VAL A 224 0.47 4.61 -53.00
C VAL A 224 1.08 6.01 -53.07
N LEU A 225 1.61 6.40 -54.22
CA LEU A 225 2.26 7.71 -54.40
C LEU A 225 1.26 8.88 -54.52
N ASN A 226 0.02 8.64 -55.03
CA ASN A 226 -0.91 9.70 -55.38
C ASN A 226 -2.06 9.90 -54.37
N ASN A 227 -2.17 9.08 -53.34
CA ASN A 227 -3.18 9.23 -52.32
C ASN A 227 -2.58 9.75 -50.99
N SER A 228 -3.36 10.45 -50.20
CA SER A 228 -2.93 11.01 -48.90
C SER A 228 -2.79 9.92 -47.82
N GLN A 229 -3.68 8.93 -47.79
CA GLN A 229 -3.67 7.80 -46.89
C GLN A 229 -3.97 6.50 -47.65
N PRO A 230 -3.03 6.06 -48.53
CA PRO A 230 -3.27 4.92 -49.39
C PRO A 230 -3.44 3.64 -48.58
N GLY A 231 -4.49 2.89 -48.91
CA GLY A 231 -4.78 1.62 -48.25
C GLY A 231 -5.23 1.76 -46.79
N TYR A 232 -5.82 2.90 -46.41
CA TYR A 232 -6.28 3.10 -45.06
C TYR A 232 -7.16 1.95 -44.58
N THR A 233 -6.77 1.35 -43.47
CA THR A 233 -7.44 0.21 -42.84
C THR A 233 -7.66 0.50 -41.36
N PRO A 234 -8.92 0.63 -40.91
CA PRO A 234 -9.25 0.82 -39.52
C PRO A 234 -9.10 -0.48 -38.74
N PHE A 235 -8.67 -0.36 -37.47
CA PHE A 235 -8.63 -1.46 -36.52
C PHE A 235 -8.86 -0.92 -35.10
N SER A 236 -8.92 -1.81 -34.12
CA SER A 236 -9.19 -1.43 -32.74
C SER A 236 -8.30 -2.19 -31.78
N LEU A 237 -7.81 -1.49 -30.77
CA LEU A 237 -7.13 -2.07 -29.62
C LEU A 237 -8.13 -2.16 -28.47
N THR A 238 -8.42 -3.38 -28.02
CA THR A 238 -9.37 -3.63 -26.92
C THR A 238 -8.59 -3.81 -25.64
N ILE A 239 -8.94 -3.03 -24.62
CA ILE A 239 -8.25 -2.96 -23.35
C ILE A 239 -9.20 -3.36 -22.24
N SER A 240 -8.75 -4.23 -21.33
CA SER A 240 -9.43 -4.55 -20.08
C SER A 240 -8.56 -4.14 -18.90
N CYS A 241 -9.16 -3.41 -17.94
CA CYS A 241 -8.53 -2.98 -16.71
C CYS A 241 -9.26 -3.58 -15.50
N GLN A 242 -8.50 -3.94 -14.46
CA GLN A 242 -9.02 -4.55 -13.23
C GLN A 242 -8.34 -3.98 -12.00
N ASN A 243 -8.86 -4.32 -10.82
CA ASN A 243 -8.34 -3.86 -9.52
C ASN A 243 -8.38 -2.34 -9.36
N MET A 244 -9.34 -1.68 -9.98
CA MET A 244 -9.61 -0.26 -9.77
C MET A 244 -10.25 -0.05 -8.40
N GLN A 245 -10.03 1.13 -7.81
CA GLN A 245 -10.71 1.53 -6.60
C GLN A 245 -12.13 2.02 -6.94
N GLN A 246 -13.07 1.82 -5.99
CA GLN A 246 -14.44 2.35 -6.09
C GLN A 246 -14.90 2.43 -7.55
N GLU A 247 -15.37 1.32 -8.09
CA GLU A 247 -15.92 1.21 -9.45
C GLU A 247 -15.42 2.30 -10.43
N GLY A 248 -14.22 2.10 -10.97
CA GLY A 248 -13.75 2.93 -12.08
C GLY A 248 -12.77 4.04 -11.74
N ILE A 249 -12.06 3.98 -10.60
CA ILE A 249 -10.98 4.93 -10.28
C ILE A 249 -9.63 4.21 -10.31
N ALA A 250 -8.68 4.72 -11.10
CA ALA A 250 -7.32 4.21 -11.14
C ALA A 250 -6.57 4.58 -9.85
N ASP A 251 -5.98 3.60 -9.14
CA ASP A 251 -5.16 3.85 -7.95
C ASP A 251 -3.78 4.40 -8.27
N ARG A 252 -3.33 4.18 -9.50
CA ARG A 252 -2.05 4.65 -10.05
C ARG A 252 -2.22 5.15 -11.49
N ALA A 253 -1.27 5.95 -11.94
CA ALA A 253 -1.29 6.40 -13.33
C ALA A 253 -1.15 5.21 -14.28
N VAL A 254 -1.84 5.27 -15.42
CA VAL A 254 -1.74 4.29 -16.52
C VAL A 254 -1.41 5.07 -17.79
N GLU A 255 -0.37 4.66 -18.48
CA GLU A 255 0.07 5.23 -19.75
C GLU A 255 0.20 4.13 -20.79
N MET A 256 -0.29 4.38 -22.02
CA MET A 256 -0.21 3.44 -23.14
C MET A 256 0.42 4.09 -24.36
N PHE A 257 1.36 3.40 -24.96
CA PHE A 257 2.04 3.85 -26.19
C PHE A 257 2.46 2.65 -27.06
N LEU A 258 2.81 2.92 -28.31
CA LEU A 258 3.35 1.90 -29.22
C LEU A 258 4.87 2.00 -29.31
N SER A 259 5.53 0.84 -29.38
CA SER A 259 6.94 0.72 -29.72
C SER A 259 7.18 -0.20 -30.91
N SER A 260 8.32 -0.04 -31.56
CA SER A 260 8.75 -0.97 -32.62
C SER A 260 10.27 -0.91 -32.77
N ASN A 261 10.85 -2.06 -33.16
CA ASN A 261 12.26 -2.14 -33.61
C ASN A 261 12.43 -1.78 -35.10
N ASN A 262 11.33 -1.66 -35.85
CA ASN A 262 11.33 -1.40 -37.29
C ASN A 262 10.90 0.04 -37.57
N LEU A 263 11.61 1.02 -36.99
CA LEU A 263 11.34 2.44 -37.21
C LEU A 263 12.28 3.05 -38.23
N LEU A 264 11.78 3.96 -39.07
CA LEU A 264 12.61 4.79 -39.90
C LEU A 264 13.46 5.72 -39.02
N ALA A 265 14.76 5.68 -39.15
CA ALA A 265 15.69 6.42 -38.27
C ALA A 265 15.45 7.94 -38.27
N SER A 266 14.97 8.50 -39.39
CA SER A 266 14.67 9.94 -39.53
C SER A 266 13.28 10.33 -39.11
N ASP A 267 12.34 9.36 -38.94
CA ASP A 267 10.94 9.61 -38.62
C ASP A 267 10.32 8.41 -37.86
N ALA A 268 10.27 8.52 -36.57
CA ALA A 268 9.71 7.46 -35.69
C ALA A 268 8.18 7.25 -35.83
N SER A 269 7.50 7.98 -36.71
CA SER A 269 6.10 7.72 -37.08
C SER A 269 5.96 6.69 -38.23
N VAL A 270 7.08 6.25 -38.83
CA VAL A 270 7.09 5.33 -39.96
C VAL A 270 7.64 3.97 -39.53
N LEU A 271 6.79 2.96 -39.66
CA LEU A 271 7.18 1.56 -39.53
C LEU A 271 7.76 1.09 -40.86
N THR A 272 9.02 0.68 -40.87
CA THR A 272 9.70 0.15 -42.04
C THR A 272 9.42 -1.36 -42.22
N ASN A 273 9.67 -1.88 -43.41
CA ASN A 273 9.54 -3.30 -43.67
C ASN A 273 10.58 -4.12 -42.90
N ALA A 274 10.14 -5.10 -42.14
CA ALA A 274 11.04 -6.04 -41.45
C ALA A 274 11.69 -7.06 -42.43
N ASN A 275 11.11 -7.25 -43.60
CA ASN A 275 11.61 -8.15 -44.65
C ASN A 275 12.49 -7.36 -45.64
N ALA A 276 13.79 -7.57 -45.60
CA ALA A 276 14.75 -6.89 -46.49
C ALA A 276 14.52 -7.16 -47.98
N GLY A 277 13.90 -8.30 -48.34
CA GLY A 277 13.56 -8.65 -49.73
C GLY A 277 12.19 -8.14 -50.20
N GLY A 278 11.45 -7.42 -49.35
CA GLY A 278 10.13 -6.89 -49.68
C GLY A 278 10.16 -5.52 -50.36
N ALA A 279 9.02 -4.82 -50.36
CA ALA A 279 8.91 -3.48 -50.93
C ALA A 279 9.88 -2.50 -50.23
N GLN A 280 10.51 -1.62 -51.00
CA GLN A 280 11.42 -0.60 -50.57
C GLN A 280 10.83 0.80 -50.73
N GLY A 281 11.36 1.80 -50.04
CA GLY A 281 10.93 3.21 -50.14
C GLY A 281 9.53 3.52 -49.57
N VAL A 282 8.82 2.52 -49.05
CA VAL A 282 7.50 2.63 -48.45
C VAL A 282 7.44 1.91 -47.12
N GLY A 283 6.72 2.48 -46.17
CA GLY A 283 6.45 1.92 -44.84
C GLY A 283 4.97 2.05 -44.51
N LEU A 284 4.65 1.87 -43.22
CA LEU A 284 3.30 2.09 -42.68
C LEU A 284 3.32 3.21 -41.68
N ARG A 285 2.26 4.02 -41.67
CA ARG A 285 1.92 4.96 -40.60
C ARG A 285 0.67 4.51 -39.88
N LEU A 286 0.65 4.76 -38.59
CA LEU A 286 -0.50 4.56 -37.73
C LEU A 286 -1.08 5.89 -37.33
N VAL A 287 -2.40 5.96 -37.19
CA VAL A 287 -3.13 7.14 -36.69
C VAL A 287 -4.18 6.72 -35.71
N LYS A 288 -4.52 7.62 -34.79
CA LYS A 288 -5.75 7.46 -33.99
C LYS A 288 -6.95 7.83 -34.86
N ARG A 289 -8.05 7.08 -34.71
CA ARG A 289 -9.26 7.29 -35.54
C ARG A 289 -9.88 8.67 -35.28
N ASP A 290 -9.77 9.18 -34.06
CA ASP A 290 -10.23 10.52 -33.67
C ASP A 290 -9.31 11.67 -34.14
N MET A 291 -8.05 11.34 -34.54
CA MET A 291 -7.06 12.27 -35.06
C MET A 291 -6.36 11.73 -36.31
N PRO A 292 -7.09 11.51 -37.42
CA PRO A 292 -6.56 10.79 -38.57
C PRO A 292 -5.48 11.56 -39.35
N SER A 293 -5.35 12.86 -39.15
CA SER A 293 -4.30 13.69 -39.76
C SER A 293 -2.97 13.67 -39.01
N LEU A 294 -2.92 13.15 -37.76
CA LEU A 294 -1.73 13.13 -36.94
C LEU A 294 -1.17 11.70 -36.84
N PRO A 295 -0.02 11.44 -37.47
CA PRO A 295 0.64 10.15 -37.34
C PRO A 295 1.06 9.89 -35.90
N VAL A 296 0.88 8.63 -35.46
CA VAL A 296 1.36 8.17 -34.16
C VAL A 296 2.87 8.01 -34.22
N VAL A 297 3.58 8.72 -33.36
CA VAL A 297 5.02 8.54 -33.15
C VAL A 297 5.23 7.34 -32.22
N LEU A 298 6.09 6.40 -32.60
CA LEU A 298 6.38 5.20 -31.82
C LEU A 298 7.70 5.35 -31.05
N SER A 299 7.83 4.59 -29.95
CA SER A 299 9.06 4.50 -29.19
C SER A 299 9.97 3.39 -29.74
N PRO A 300 11.30 3.56 -29.74
CA PRO A 300 12.22 2.44 -29.93
C PRO A 300 12.35 1.56 -28.67
N SER A 301 11.79 1.98 -27.55
CA SER A 301 11.80 1.27 -26.25
C SER A 301 10.42 0.74 -25.90
N ASN A 302 10.36 -0.46 -25.35
CA ASN A 302 9.11 -1.06 -24.83
C ASN A 302 8.83 -0.69 -23.37
N VAL A 303 9.74 -0.04 -22.66
CA VAL A 303 9.62 0.34 -21.24
C VAL A 303 9.58 1.85 -21.03
N ASP A 304 10.04 2.63 -22.02
CA ASP A 304 10.07 4.09 -21.95
C ASP A 304 9.34 4.68 -23.15
N ARG A 305 8.34 5.51 -22.87
CA ARG A 305 7.58 6.21 -23.89
C ARG A 305 8.44 7.25 -24.62
N GLY A 306 9.30 7.94 -23.89
CA GLY A 306 10.08 9.05 -24.44
C GLY A 306 9.17 10.08 -25.14
N GLY A 307 9.51 10.43 -26.38
CA GLY A 307 8.73 11.33 -27.24
C GLY A 307 7.57 10.67 -28.00
N ALA A 308 7.29 9.38 -27.79
CA ALA A 308 6.20 8.69 -28.48
C ALA A 308 4.81 9.22 -28.09
N THR A 309 3.87 9.07 -29.03
CA THR A 309 2.47 9.51 -28.82
C THR A 309 1.80 8.71 -27.69
N SER A 310 1.24 9.40 -26.72
CA SER A 310 0.33 8.79 -25.76
C SER A 310 -0.96 8.36 -26.44
N LEU A 311 -1.22 7.06 -26.45
CA LEU A 311 -2.49 6.54 -26.99
C LEU A 311 -3.61 6.68 -25.97
N PHE A 312 -3.29 6.49 -24.71
CA PHE A 312 -4.19 6.60 -23.58
C PHE A 312 -3.39 6.98 -22.32
N HIS A 313 -3.94 7.89 -21.53
CA HIS A 313 -3.37 8.28 -20.25
C HIS A 313 -4.47 8.55 -19.24
N VAL A 314 -4.30 8.03 -18.03
CA VAL A 314 -5.09 8.39 -16.86
C VAL A 314 -4.14 8.59 -15.67
N ALA A 315 -4.34 9.68 -14.93
CA ALA A 315 -3.59 9.93 -13.71
C ALA A 315 -4.12 9.06 -12.55
N ALA A 316 -3.31 8.89 -11.50
CA ALA A 316 -3.79 8.31 -10.24
C ALA A 316 -5.00 9.13 -9.74
N GLY A 317 -6.07 8.45 -9.32
CA GLY A 317 -7.35 9.08 -8.96
C GLY A 317 -8.26 9.44 -10.12
N GLY A 318 -7.82 9.23 -11.35
CA GLY A 318 -8.63 9.50 -12.54
C GLY A 318 -9.64 8.38 -12.83
N SER A 319 -10.73 8.74 -13.53
CA SER A 319 -11.74 7.77 -13.96
C SER A 319 -11.18 6.84 -15.03
N LEU A 320 -11.38 5.53 -14.85
CA LEU A 320 -10.91 4.49 -15.74
C LEU A 320 -12.01 3.44 -15.93
N ASN A 321 -12.43 3.23 -17.16
CA ASN A 321 -13.37 2.17 -17.48
C ASN A 321 -12.69 0.81 -17.42
N SER A 322 -13.41 -0.22 -16.94
CA SER A 322 -12.91 -1.60 -16.90
C SER A 322 -12.66 -2.18 -18.30
N HIS A 323 -13.38 -1.67 -19.31
CA HIS A 323 -13.20 -2.05 -20.72
C HIS A 323 -13.31 -0.81 -21.60
N PHE A 324 -12.38 -0.64 -22.52
CA PHE A 324 -12.46 0.42 -23.52
C PHE A 324 -11.70 0.05 -24.79
N ILE A 325 -11.95 0.81 -25.83
CA ILE A 325 -11.40 0.59 -27.18
C ILE A 325 -10.66 1.83 -27.62
N ILE A 326 -9.42 1.65 -28.10
CA ILE A 326 -8.67 2.69 -28.79
C ILE A 326 -8.81 2.43 -30.30
N GLY A 327 -9.54 3.31 -30.99
CA GLY A 327 -9.70 3.23 -32.43
C GLY A 327 -8.45 3.69 -33.16
N MET A 328 -7.93 2.86 -34.06
CA MET A 328 -6.73 3.11 -34.84
C MET A 328 -6.96 2.96 -36.32
N GLY A 329 -6.02 3.43 -37.13
CA GLY A 329 -5.95 3.20 -38.55
C GLY A 329 -4.49 3.00 -39.00
N ALA A 330 -4.28 2.24 -40.03
CA ALA A 330 -2.97 2.05 -40.65
C ALA A 330 -3.08 2.36 -42.16
N TYR A 331 -2.02 2.94 -42.73
CA TYR A 331 -1.94 3.21 -44.17
C TYR A 331 -0.49 3.18 -44.66
N TYR A 332 -0.32 3.00 -45.99
CA TYR A 332 1.00 3.05 -46.60
C TYR A 332 1.55 4.47 -46.63
N TYR A 333 2.83 4.62 -46.38
CA TYR A 333 3.52 5.91 -46.42
C TYR A 333 4.82 5.82 -47.24
N PRO A 334 4.86 6.49 -48.43
CA PRO A 334 6.09 6.52 -49.24
C PRO A 334 7.10 7.51 -48.69
N TYR A 335 8.07 7.03 -47.88
CA TYR A 335 9.10 7.87 -47.29
C TYR A 335 10.25 8.17 -48.26
N GLN A 336 10.41 7.38 -49.35
CA GLN A 336 11.35 7.60 -50.43
C GLN A 336 10.64 7.47 -51.75
N ARG A 337 9.98 8.52 -52.18
CA ARG A 337 9.01 8.49 -53.30
C ARG A 337 9.59 7.93 -54.62
N ASP A 338 10.86 8.30 -54.97
CA ASP A 338 11.53 7.85 -56.19
C ASP A 338 12.12 6.44 -56.05
N GLY A 339 12.10 5.87 -54.85
CA GLY A 339 12.62 4.53 -54.55
C GLY A 339 11.58 3.51 -54.19
N VAL A 340 10.26 3.81 -54.40
CA VAL A 340 9.20 2.87 -54.09
C VAL A 340 9.19 1.68 -55.08
N THR A 341 9.35 0.48 -54.53
CA THR A 341 9.29 -0.77 -55.29
C THR A 341 8.07 -1.61 -54.97
N GLN A 342 7.73 -2.51 -55.85
CA GLN A 342 6.72 -3.54 -55.58
C GLN A 342 7.28 -4.61 -54.64
N GLY A 343 6.43 -5.15 -53.79
CA GLY A 343 6.79 -6.22 -52.87
C GLY A 343 5.84 -6.29 -51.68
N GLU A 344 6.08 -7.24 -50.81
CA GLU A 344 5.35 -7.39 -49.54
C GLU A 344 5.91 -6.46 -48.49
N ILE A 345 5.06 -5.88 -47.64
CA ILE A 345 5.43 -5.16 -46.46
C ILE A 345 4.93 -5.97 -45.26
N ASN A 346 5.86 -6.29 -44.37
CA ASN A 346 5.60 -6.92 -43.09
C ASN A 346 6.32 -6.12 -41.99
N THR A 347 5.58 -5.71 -40.99
CA THR A 347 6.15 -4.94 -39.85
C THR A 347 5.29 -5.19 -38.60
N SER A 348 5.81 -4.83 -37.45
CA SER A 348 5.12 -5.01 -36.19
C SER A 348 5.30 -3.81 -35.26
N ALA A 349 4.32 -3.59 -34.41
CA ALA A 349 4.38 -2.67 -33.30
C ALA A 349 3.85 -3.36 -32.03
N THR A 350 4.43 -3.03 -30.89
CA THR A 350 4.03 -3.55 -29.58
C THR A 350 3.27 -2.47 -28.82
N LEU A 351 2.08 -2.81 -28.31
CA LEU A 351 1.37 -1.96 -27.37
C LEU A 351 1.98 -2.15 -25.97
N ASN A 352 2.51 -1.08 -25.41
CA ASN A 352 3.07 -1.06 -24.07
C ASN A 352 2.09 -0.38 -23.12
N ILE A 353 1.94 -0.96 -21.94
CA ILE A 353 1.16 -0.41 -20.82
C ILE A 353 2.13 -0.23 -19.67
N ILE A 354 2.37 1.01 -19.28
CA ILE A 354 3.25 1.34 -18.17
C ILE A 354 2.49 2.06 -17.05
N TYR A 355 3.04 2.00 -15.86
CA TYR A 355 2.51 2.59 -14.64
C TYR A 355 3.57 3.52 -14.05
N PRO A 356 3.61 4.78 -14.54
CA PRO A 356 4.62 5.77 -14.14
C PRO A 356 4.62 6.08 -12.64
#